data_7ab0c8b9faa0669bd930b87e80f610e2
#
_entry.id   7ab0c8b9faa0669bd930b87e80f610e2
#
_cell.length_a   1.000
_cell.length_b   1.000
_cell.length_c   1.000
_cell.angle_alpha   90.00
_cell.angle_beta   90.00
_cell.angle_gamma   90.00
#
_symmetry.space_group_name_H-M   'P 1'
#
loop_
_entity.id
_entity.type
_entity.pdbx_description
1 polymer ?
#
loop_
_entity_poly.entity_id
_entity_poly.type
_entity_poly.pdbx_seq_one_letter_code
_entity_poly.pdbx_strand_id
1 'polypeptide(L)'
;IISSHSNKAHDGFLGHSYVGEWVNIGAGTSNSDLKNTYGTVKMTLGNIEVDTKLNKIGCFISDHVKTSIGCFIYTGKRIGVSSHIHGYITEDVPSFTIYAKSLTGKSFELHKNSAMETQKRIMERRNITQTSNDKDLLSRIFKMTQDERYMFGVLKTDFSM
;
A
#
# COMPACT_ATOMS: atom_id res chain seq x y z
N ILE A 1 1.81 13.60 -6.02
CA ILE A 1 2.96 13.04 -6.75
C ILE A 1 2.63 11.61 -7.11
N ILE A 2 2.91 11.21 -8.36
CA ILE A 2 2.85 9.82 -8.81
C ILE A 2 4.20 9.50 -9.44
N SER A 3 4.89 8.49 -8.92
CA SER A 3 6.23 8.10 -9.38
C SER A 3 6.17 7.18 -10.61
N SER A 4 7.36 6.84 -11.15
CA SER A 4 7.52 6.11 -12.40
C SER A 4 6.81 4.75 -12.41
N HIS A 5 6.37 4.34 -13.59
CA HIS A 5 5.72 3.04 -13.83
C HIS A 5 4.43 2.78 -13.03
N SER A 6 3.92 3.81 -12.33
CA SER A 6 2.67 3.73 -11.58
C SER A 6 1.48 4.11 -12.43
N ASN A 7 0.31 3.55 -12.11
CA ASN A 7 -0.88 3.67 -12.93
C ASN A 7 -2.13 3.92 -12.09
N LYS A 8 -2.85 5.00 -12.44
CA LYS A 8 -4.24 5.27 -12.03
C LYS A 8 -5.02 5.72 -13.27
N ALA A 9 -5.41 4.75 -14.09
CA ALA A 9 -6.03 5.01 -15.39
C ALA A 9 -7.54 5.21 -15.32
N HIS A 10 -8.16 4.78 -14.24
CA HIS A 10 -9.61 4.76 -14.09
C HIS A 10 -10.10 5.89 -13.17
N ASP A 11 -11.42 6.08 -13.09
CA ASP A 11 -12.10 7.01 -12.20
C ASP A 11 -11.77 6.78 -10.70
N GLY A 12 -12.13 7.73 -9.88
CA GLY A 12 -11.86 7.79 -8.44
C GLY A 12 -10.89 8.92 -8.08
N PHE A 13 -11.15 9.56 -6.95
CA PHE A 13 -10.34 10.68 -6.47
C PHE A 13 -8.99 10.20 -5.90
N LEU A 14 -7.92 10.91 -6.28
CA LEU A 14 -6.59 10.75 -5.70
C LEU A 14 -6.00 12.14 -5.45
N GLY A 15 -6.13 12.63 -4.22
CA GLY A 15 -5.72 13.98 -3.85
C GLY A 15 -4.75 14.01 -2.68
N HIS A 16 -3.87 15.03 -2.66
CA HIS A 16 -2.89 15.31 -1.61
C HIS A 16 -2.07 14.10 -1.18
N SER A 17 -1.74 13.22 -2.15
CA SER A 17 -1.13 11.92 -1.92
C SER A 17 0.24 11.79 -2.57
N TYR A 18 1.04 10.87 -2.04
CA TYR A 18 2.26 10.37 -2.65
C TYR A 18 2.05 8.91 -3.08
N VAL A 19 2.39 8.61 -4.31
CA VAL A 19 2.35 7.26 -4.89
C VAL A 19 3.74 6.91 -5.38
N GLY A 20 4.30 5.86 -4.82
CA GLY A 20 5.60 5.31 -5.17
C GLY A 20 5.66 4.72 -6.58
N GLU A 21 6.70 3.96 -6.86
CA GLU A 21 6.92 3.34 -8.16
C GLU A 21 6.19 2.00 -8.30
N TRP A 22 5.88 1.63 -9.54
CA TRP A 22 5.27 0.33 -9.87
C TRP A 22 3.93 0.07 -9.18
N VAL A 23 3.23 1.11 -8.75
CA VAL A 23 1.91 1.00 -8.12
C VAL A 23 0.83 0.84 -9.20
N ASN A 24 -0.15 -0.02 -8.92
CA ASN A 24 -1.35 -0.10 -9.75
C ASN A 24 -2.60 0.13 -8.92
N ILE A 25 -3.32 1.19 -9.24
CA ILE A 25 -4.55 1.58 -8.55
C ILE A 25 -5.76 1.13 -9.38
N GLY A 26 -6.56 0.22 -8.81
CA GLY A 26 -7.74 -0.35 -9.45
C GLY A 26 -8.87 0.66 -9.67
N ALA A 27 -9.75 0.36 -10.59
CA ALA A 27 -10.90 1.20 -10.95
C ALA A 27 -11.78 1.54 -9.73
N GLY A 28 -12.29 2.77 -9.65
CA GLY A 28 -13.14 3.23 -8.56
C GLY A 28 -12.42 3.45 -7.23
N THR A 29 -11.12 3.20 -7.15
CA THR A 29 -10.34 3.46 -5.93
C THR A 29 -10.22 4.95 -5.68
N SER A 30 -10.60 5.37 -4.46
CA SER A 30 -10.56 6.77 -4.03
C SER A 30 -9.88 6.90 -2.67
N ASN A 31 -9.20 8.04 -2.44
CA ASN A 31 -8.74 8.37 -1.11
C ASN A 31 -9.49 9.57 -0.52
N SER A 32 -9.63 9.62 0.80
CA SER A 32 -9.98 10.83 1.52
C SER A 32 -8.71 11.66 1.76
N ASP A 33 -8.83 12.97 1.69
CA ASP A 33 -7.76 13.91 2.02
C ASP A 33 -8.14 14.88 3.13
N LEU A 34 -9.40 14.87 3.58
CA LEU A 34 -9.93 15.75 4.60
C LEU A 34 -10.72 14.93 5.63
N LYS A 35 -10.49 15.20 6.92
CA LYS A 35 -11.26 14.57 7.99
C LYS A 35 -12.66 15.19 8.10
N ASN A 36 -13.64 14.40 8.50
CA ASN A 36 -15.01 14.90 8.75
C ASN A 36 -15.05 16.00 9.82
N THR A 37 -14.05 16.05 10.69
CA THR A 37 -13.91 17.08 11.75
C THR A 37 -13.21 18.34 11.28
N TYR A 38 -12.70 18.37 10.04
CA TYR A 38 -11.88 19.44 9.48
C TYR A 38 -10.59 19.75 10.26
N GLY A 39 -10.24 18.92 11.24
CA GLY A 39 -9.02 19.07 12.04
C GLY A 39 -7.75 18.64 11.28
N THR A 40 -6.59 18.95 11.86
CA THR A 40 -5.29 18.56 11.30
C THR A 40 -5.14 17.05 11.19
N VAL A 41 -4.45 16.61 10.15
CA VAL A 41 -4.18 15.19 9.92
C VAL A 41 -2.95 14.78 10.70
N LYS A 42 -3.05 13.68 11.44
CA LYS A 42 -1.91 13.02 12.08
C LYS A 42 -1.48 11.82 11.26
N MET A 43 -0.19 11.56 11.24
CA MET A 43 0.42 10.43 10.55
C MET A 43 1.42 9.74 11.45
N THR A 44 1.59 8.44 11.27
CA THR A 44 2.60 7.67 12.00
C THR A 44 3.85 7.52 11.15
N LEU A 45 5.01 7.93 11.68
CA LEU A 45 6.33 7.72 11.09
C LEU A 45 7.14 6.79 12.00
N GLY A 46 7.34 5.55 11.58
CA GLY A 46 7.83 4.51 12.47
C GLY A 46 6.86 4.30 13.64
N ASN A 47 7.29 4.55 14.87
CA ASN A 47 6.47 4.43 16.09
C ASN A 47 6.03 5.81 16.65
N ILE A 48 6.22 6.89 15.89
CA ILE A 48 5.95 8.26 16.35
C ILE A 48 4.74 8.81 15.59
N GLU A 49 3.72 9.26 16.33
CA GLU A 49 2.62 10.04 15.75
C GLU A 49 3.06 11.49 15.55
N VAL A 50 2.94 11.98 14.34
CA VAL A 50 3.28 13.36 13.94
C VAL A 50 2.02 14.09 13.53
N ASP A 51 1.72 15.21 14.18
CA ASP A 51 0.70 16.14 13.70
C ASP A 51 1.29 16.98 12.54
N THR A 52 0.75 16.78 11.36
CA THR A 52 1.24 17.44 10.14
C THR A 52 0.95 18.93 10.08
N LYS A 53 0.10 19.46 10.99
CA LYS A 53 -0.43 20.83 10.96
C LYS A 53 -1.23 21.19 9.71
N LEU A 54 -1.49 20.23 8.84
CA LEU A 54 -2.30 20.36 7.63
C LEU A 54 -3.65 19.68 7.80
N ASN A 55 -4.69 20.28 7.28
CA ASN A 55 -6.04 19.69 7.28
C ASN A 55 -6.33 18.86 6.03
N LYS A 56 -5.50 18.99 4.98
CA LYS A 56 -5.60 18.20 3.75
C LYS A 56 -4.36 17.36 3.52
N ILE A 57 -4.46 16.07 3.79
CA ILE A 57 -3.45 15.06 3.47
C ILE A 57 -4.17 13.79 3.03
N GLY A 58 -3.82 13.28 1.87
CA GLY A 58 -4.34 12.02 1.32
C GLY A 58 -3.65 10.80 1.93
N CYS A 59 -3.11 9.94 1.08
CA CYS A 59 -2.41 8.73 1.48
C CYS A 59 -0.99 8.66 0.92
N PHE A 60 -0.16 7.85 1.56
CA PHE A 60 1.21 7.56 1.13
C PHE A 60 1.30 6.09 0.74
N ILE A 61 1.41 5.84 -0.55
CA ILE A 61 1.45 4.51 -1.13
C ILE A 61 2.88 4.21 -1.55
N SER A 62 3.48 3.20 -0.94
CA SER A 62 4.85 2.77 -1.26
C SER A 62 4.91 1.98 -2.57
N ASP A 63 6.14 1.63 -2.98
CA ASP A 63 6.40 0.94 -4.23
C ASP A 63 5.72 -0.44 -4.32
N HIS A 64 5.41 -0.85 -5.54
CA HIS A 64 4.83 -2.15 -5.88
C HIS A 64 3.44 -2.46 -5.30
N VAL A 65 2.77 -1.51 -4.67
CA VAL A 65 1.41 -1.69 -4.13
C VAL A 65 0.41 -1.92 -5.26
N LYS A 66 -0.55 -2.80 -5.00
CA LYS A 66 -1.70 -3.07 -5.87
C LYS A 66 -2.98 -2.86 -5.08
N THR A 67 -3.93 -2.10 -5.62
CA THR A 67 -5.28 -2.09 -5.09
C THR A 67 -6.22 -2.85 -6.01
N SER A 68 -7.18 -3.56 -5.43
CA SER A 68 -8.32 -4.06 -6.18
C SER A 68 -9.23 -2.90 -6.61
N ILE A 69 -10.30 -3.21 -7.31
CA ILE A 69 -11.33 -2.21 -7.66
C ILE A 69 -12.04 -1.71 -6.40
N GLY A 70 -12.51 -0.46 -6.41
CA GLY A 70 -13.39 0.09 -5.36
C GLY A 70 -12.76 0.15 -3.98
N CYS A 71 -11.45 0.36 -3.88
CA CYS A 71 -10.82 0.59 -2.57
C CYS A 71 -11.04 2.02 -2.10
N PHE A 72 -11.28 2.20 -0.80
CA PHE A 72 -11.47 3.51 -0.17
C PHE A 72 -10.42 3.71 0.93
N ILE A 73 -9.49 4.64 0.68
CA ILE A 73 -8.34 4.87 1.55
C ILE A 73 -8.62 6.12 2.40
N TYR A 74 -8.58 5.97 3.71
CA TYR A 74 -8.83 7.07 4.64
C TYR A 74 -7.64 8.04 4.68
N THR A 75 -7.93 9.28 5.10
CA THR A 75 -6.98 10.38 5.25
C THR A 75 -5.76 9.99 6.07
N GLY A 76 -4.56 10.36 5.58
CA GLY A 76 -3.30 10.21 6.30
C GLY A 76 -2.79 8.78 6.42
N LYS A 77 -3.30 7.83 5.63
CA LYS A 77 -2.87 6.42 5.72
C LYS A 77 -1.62 6.13 4.91
N ARG A 78 -0.76 5.28 5.48
CA ARG A 78 0.43 4.73 4.82
C ARG A 78 0.16 3.30 4.37
N ILE A 79 0.60 2.97 3.16
CA ILE A 79 0.49 1.63 2.60
C ILE A 79 1.90 1.17 2.24
N GLY A 80 2.37 0.13 2.90
CA GLY A 80 3.73 -0.39 2.78
C GLY A 80 4.00 -1.11 1.47
N VAL A 81 5.29 -1.32 1.20
CA VAL A 81 5.82 -1.89 -0.04
C VAL A 81 5.19 -3.24 -0.37
N SER A 82 4.89 -3.47 -1.64
CA SER A 82 4.34 -4.73 -2.19
C SER A 82 3.02 -5.19 -1.57
N SER A 83 2.27 -4.31 -0.88
CA SER A 83 0.99 -4.70 -0.29
C SER A 83 -0.12 -4.79 -1.33
N HIS A 84 -1.04 -5.71 -1.14
CA HIS A 84 -2.26 -5.89 -1.93
C HIS A 84 -3.47 -5.44 -1.10
N ILE A 85 -4.25 -4.50 -1.63
CA ILE A 85 -5.26 -3.78 -0.88
C ILE A 85 -6.65 -4.10 -1.38
N HIS A 86 -7.56 -4.42 -0.45
CA HIS A 86 -8.97 -4.71 -0.73
C HIS A 86 -9.89 -3.96 0.24
N GLY A 87 -10.94 -3.33 -0.30
CA GLY A 87 -12.02 -2.70 0.46
C GLY A 87 -11.64 -1.37 1.13
N TYR A 88 -12.02 -1.19 2.39
CA TYR A 88 -11.83 0.05 3.15
C TYR A 88 -10.55 0.01 3.97
N ILE A 89 -9.70 1.03 3.81
CA ILE A 89 -8.40 1.13 4.48
C ILE A 89 -8.50 2.24 5.54
N THR A 90 -8.71 1.84 6.79
CA THR A 90 -8.93 2.73 7.93
C THR A 90 -7.73 2.88 8.85
N GLU A 91 -6.69 2.09 8.63
CA GLU A 91 -5.42 2.08 9.38
C GLU A 91 -4.23 2.01 8.43
N ASP A 92 -3.03 2.21 8.95
CA ASP A 92 -1.80 1.99 8.18
C ASP A 92 -1.65 0.51 7.83
N VAL A 93 -1.10 0.23 6.65
CA VAL A 93 -0.90 -1.13 6.16
C VAL A 93 0.60 -1.42 6.08
N PRO A 94 1.10 -2.44 6.80
CA PRO A 94 2.51 -2.83 6.72
C PRO A 94 2.90 -3.33 5.34
N SER A 95 4.19 -3.30 5.05
CA SER A 95 4.74 -3.87 3.82
C SER A 95 4.45 -5.38 3.72
N PHE A 96 4.29 -5.89 2.50
CA PHE A 96 4.01 -7.30 2.20
C PHE A 96 2.75 -7.82 2.91
N THR A 97 1.68 -7.04 2.85
CA THR A 97 0.40 -7.37 3.47
C THR A 97 -0.71 -7.46 2.42
N ILE A 98 -1.48 -8.53 2.45
CA ILE A 98 -2.77 -8.60 1.80
C ILE A 98 -3.79 -8.06 2.81
N TYR A 99 -4.19 -6.81 2.60
CA TYR A 99 -5.13 -6.11 3.48
C TYR A 99 -6.55 -6.34 3.01
N ALA A 100 -7.33 -7.08 3.78
CA ALA A 100 -8.71 -7.41 3.47
C ALA A 100 -9.63 -7.30 4.70
N LYS A 101 -9.24 -6.50 5.72
CA LYS A 101 -9.96 -6.42 7.02
C LYS A 101 -11.42 -6.07 6.88
N SER A 102 -11.78 -5.15 5.99
CA SER A 102 -13.19 -4.78 5.76
C SER A 102 -14.05 -5.88 5.12
N LEU A 103 -13.43 -6.89 4.52
CA LEU A 103 -14.10 -8.01 3.85
C LEU A 103 -14.07 -9.28 4.71
N THR A 104 -12.96 -9.55 5.37
CA THR A 104 -12.71 -10.82 6.07
C THR A 104 -12.45 -10.66 7.57
N GLY A 105 -12.35 -9.43 8.07
CA GLY A 105 -11.92 -9.11 9.45
C GLY A 105 -10.41 -9.26 9.67
N LYS A 106 -9.63 -9.65 8.66
CA LYS A 106 -8.22 -10.06 8.81
C LYS A 106 -7.33 -9.46 7.72
N SER A 107 -6.01 -9.47 8.01
CA SER A 107 -4.93 -9.21 7.04
C SER A 107 -3.97 -10.39 7.02
N PHE A 108 -3.35 -10.64 5.87
CA PHE A 108 -2.51 -11.81 5.64
C PHE A 108 -1.15 -11.37 5.10
N GLU A 109 -0.10 -12.14 5.39
CA GLU A 109 1.22 -11.88 4.84
C GLU A 109 1.25 -12.23 3.35
N LEU A 110 1.65 -11.29 2.51
CA LEU A 110 2.01 -11.58 1.13
C LEU A 110 3.37 -12.26 1.12
N HIS A 111 3.42 -13.53 0.75
CA HIS A 111 4.67 -14.27 0.70
C HIS A 111 5.69 -13.59 -0.20
N LYS A 112 6.94 -13.55 0.26
CA LYS A 112 8.07 -12.91 -0.45
C LYS A 112 8.18 -13.37 -1.92
N ASN A 113 8.07 -14.66 -2.15
CA ASN A 113 8.18 -15.23 -3.50
C ASN A 113 7.01 -14.78 -4.40
N SER A 114 5.81 -14.66 -3.85
CA SER A 114 4.65 -14.15 -4.57
C SER A 114 4.82 -12.67 -4.94
N ALA A 115 5.39 -11.88 -4.04
CA ALA A 115 5.72 -10.47 -4.32
C ALA A 115 6.78 -10.35 -5.43
N MET A 116 7.84 -11.15 -5.40
CA MET A 116 8.87 -11.19 -6.44
C MET A 116 8.31 -11.60 -7.81
N GLU A 117 7.46 -12.59 -7.85
CA GLU A 117 6.83 -13.02 -9.08
C GLU A 117 5.88 -11.95 -9.64
N THR A 118 5.15 -11.27 -8.77
CA THR A 118 4.29 -10.12 -9.16
C THR A 118 5.14 -8.98 -9.72
N GLN A 119 6.27 -8.66 -9.07
CA GLN A 119 7.21 -7.66 -9.58
C GLN A 119 7.72 -8.03 -10.96
N LYS A 120 8.17 -9.27 -11.15
CA LYS A 120 8.64 -9.77 -12.45
C LYS A 120 7.58 -9.56 -13.54
N ARG A 121 6.35 -10.00 -13.32
CA ARG A 121 5.25 -9.89 -14.28
C ARG A 121 4.92 -8.43 -14.66
N ILE A 122 4.94 -7.51 -13.69
CA ILE A 122 4.65 -6.10 -13.98
C ILE A 122 5.79 -5.43 -14.74
N MET A 123 7.06 -5.78 -14.45
CA MET A 123 8.22 -5.28 -15.16
C MET A 123 8.24 -5.79 -16.60
N GLU A 124 7.98 -7.07 -16.84
CA GLU A 124 7.87 -7.68 -18.16
C GLU A 124 6.81 -6.98 -19.04
N ARG A 125 5.67 -6.57 -18.46
CA ARG A 125 4.65 -5.77 -19.19
C ARG A 125 5.15 -4.41 -19.67
N ARG A 126 6.26 -3.93 -19.17
CA ARG A 126 6.94 -2.68 -19.55
C ARG A 126 8.24 -2.94 -20.32
N ASN A 127 8.48 -4.19 -20.74
CA ASN A 127 9.72 -4.62 -21.39
C ASN A 127 10.98 -4.39 -20.53
N ILE A 128 10.84 -4.51 -19.21
CA ILE A 128 11.93 -4.38 -18.25
C ILE A 128 12.17 -5.76 -17.64
N THR A 129 13.44 -6.16 -17.56
CA THR A 129 13.85 -7.43 -16.96
C THR A 129 14.11 -7.25 -15.47
N GLN A 130 13.49 -8.07 -14.63
CA GLN A 130 13.80 -8.12 -13.21
C GLN A 130 15.23 -8.65 -13.00
N THR A 131 16.03 -7.89 -12.28
CA THR A 131 17.43 -8.24 -11.96
C THR A 131 17.56 -8.97 -10.62
N SER A 132 18.77 -9.51 -10.34
CA SER A 132 19.09 -10.04 -8.99
C SER A 132 18.98 -8.96 -7.92
N ASN A 133 19.40 -7.73 -8.23
CA ASN A 133 19.32 -6.60 -7.28
C ASN A 133 17.88 -6.26 -6.89
N ASP A 134 16.93 -6.34 -7.82
CA ASP A 134 15.51 -6.12 -7.54
C ASP A 134 14.99 -7.16 -6.54
N LYS A 135 15.36 -8.43 -6.72
CA LYS A 135 14.99 -9.53 -5.83
C LYS A 135 15.63 -9.37 -4.44
N ASP A 136 16.91 -9.01 -4.40
CA ASP A 136 17.64 -8.79 -3.15
C ASP A 136 17.06 -7.62 -2.36
N LEU A 137 16.69 -6.52 -3.05
CA LEU A 137 16.03 -5.38 -2.43
C LEU A 137 14.70 -5.79 -1.78
N LEU A 138 13.81 -6.47 -2.51
CA LEU A 138 12.56 -6.96 -1.95
C LEU A 138 12.78 -7.92 -0.77
N SER A 139 13.78 -8.80 -0.86
CA SER A 139 14.14 -9.71 0.25
C SER A 139 14.53 -8.96 1.51
N ARG A 140 15.36 -7.92 1.36
CA ARG A 140 15.80 -7.08 2.49
C ARG A 140 14.64 -6.33 3.11
N ILE A 141 13.79 -5.68 2.30
CA ILE A 141 12.62 -4.96 2.80
C ILE A 141 11.66 -5.93 3.50
N PHE A 142 11.42 -7.11 2.94
CA PHE A 142 10.58 -8.14 3.57
C PHE A 142 11.06 -8.49 4.98
N LYS A 143 12.38 -8.69 5.14
CA LYS A 143 13.00 -8.98 6.44
C LYS A 143 12.92 -7.78 7.40
N MET A 144 13.25 -6.58 6.92
CA MET A 144 13.27 -5.36 7.74
C MET A 144 11.88 -4.98 8.28
N THR A 145 10.82 -5.33 7.57
CA THR A 145 9.43 -4.99 7.93
C THR A 145 8.68 -6.13 8.63
N GLN A 146 9.37 -7.17 9.07
CA GLN A 146 8.76 -8.31 9.73
C GLN A 146 8.07 -7.94 11.04
N ASP A 147 8.72 -7.13 11.87
CA ASP A 147 8.19 -6.71 13.16
C ASP A 147 6.97 -5.80 12.99
N GLU A 148 6.94 -4.96 11.94
CA GLU A 148 5.78 -4.15 11.61
C GLU A 148 4.57 -5.05 11.30
N ARG A 149 4.71 -6.08 10.45
CA ARG A 149 3.64 -7.04 10.17
C ARG A 149 3.14 -7.74 11.44
N TYR A 150 4.06 -8.13 12.32
CA TYR A 150 3.69 -8.76 13.59
C TYR A 150 2.88 -7.82 14.49
N MET A 151 3.32 -6.57 14.66
CA MET A 151 2.62 -5.55 15.48
C MET A 151 1.21 -5.24 14.96
N PHE A 152 1.00 -5.29 13.64
CA PHE A 152 -0.32 -5.08 13.02
C PHE A 152 -1.19 -6.35 12.98
N GLY A 153 -0.73 -7.46 13.57
CA GLY A 153 -1.48 -8.71 13.61
C GLY A 153 -1.71 -9.37 12.25
N VAL A 154 -0.77 -9.20 11.34
CA VAL A 154 -0.83 -9.83 10.01
C VAL A 154 -0.61 -11.33 10.14
N LEU A 155 -1.53 -12.13 9.63
CA LEU A 155 -1.51 -13.58 9.73
C LEU A 155 -0.57 -14.21 8.68
N LYS A 156 0.19 -15.22 9.10
CA LYS A 156 1.09 -15.99 8.22
C LYS A 156 0.39 -17.22 7.61
N THR A 157 -0.86 -17.06 7.21
CA THR A 157 -1.66 -18.10 6.57
C THR A 157 -2.04 -17.66 5.17
N ASP A 158 -2.31 -18.62 4.30
CA ASP A 158 -2.73 -18.31 2.94
C ASP A 158 -4.04 -17.52 2.93
N PHE A 159 -4.10 -16.58 2.01
CA PHE A 159 -5.30 -15.79 1.74
C PHE A 159 -6.13 -16.50 0.67
N SER A 160 -7.39 -16.75 0.96
CA SER A 160 -8.41 -17.18 -0.01
C SER A 160 -9.63 -16.28 0.14
N MET A 161 -10.16 -15.80 -0.97
CA MET A 161 -11.47 -15.15 -1.08
C MET A 161 -12.49 -16.16 -1.61
#